data_34a785d511a5b2bf4847fdd63e098a6a
#
_entry.id   34a785d511a5b2bf4847fdd63e098a6a
#
_cell.length_a   1.000
_cell.length_b   1.000
_cell.length_c   1.000
_cell.angle_alpha   90.00
_cell.angle_beta   90.00
_cell.angle_gamma   90.00
#
_symmetry.space_group_name_H-M   'P 1'
#
loop_
_entity.id
_entity.type
_entity.pdbx_description
1 polymer ?
#
loop_
_entity_poly.entity_id
_entity_poly.type
_entity_poly.pdbx_seq_one_letter_code
_entity_poly.pdbx_strand_id
1 'polypeptide(L)'
;GMSAAAMVGLANGSLEQQLAAASVALQNSFGMTCDPVANRVEAPCLGKNVLAGSNALACANMALADYKHLIPLDEVIYAMNEVAKAIPHELCCTAKGGLSITPSSKAIERQLASIEKNA
;
A
#
# COMPACT_ATOMS: atom_id res chain seq x y z
N GLY A 1 -0.22 7.79 -3.94
CA GLY A 1 -0.55 9.21 -4.08
C GLY A 1 0.30 9.90 -5.13
N MET A 2 1.61 10.03 -4.92
CA MET A 2 2.53 10.73 -5.84
C MET A 2 2.45 10.23 -7.28
N SER A 3 2.46 8.94 -7.51
CA SER A 3 2.36 8.36 -8.86
C SER A 3 1.04 8.70 -9.54
N ALA A 4 -0.07 8.70 -8.79
CA ALA A 4 -1.38 9.08 -9.34
C ALA A 4 -1.39 10.55 -9.78
N ALA A 5 -0.90 11.46 -8.93
CA ALA A 5 -0.77 12.88 -9.28
C ALA A 5 0.15 13.09 -10.50
N ALA A 6 1.30 12.40 -10.55
CA ALA A 6 2.24 12.52 -11.65
C ALA A 6 1.64 12.06 -13.00
N MET A 7 0.87 10.98 -13.00
CA MET A 7 0.16 10.51 -14.21
C MET A 7 -0.83 11.54 -14.72
N VAL A 8 -1.59 12.19 -13.82
CA VAL A 8 -2.49 13.29 -14.18
C VAL A 8 -1.71 14.48 -14.75
N GLY A 9 -0.58 14.86 -14.14
CA GLY A 9 0.27 15.92 -14.65
C GLY A 9 0.83 15.63 -16.04
N LEU A 10 1.29 14.39 -16.28
CA LEU A 10 1.77 13.95 -17.61
C LEU A 10 0.66 13.98 -18.67
N ALA A 11 -0.59 13.79 -18.27
CA ALA A 11 -1.75 13.89 -19.14
C ALA A 11 -2.28 15.35 -19.27
N ASN A 12 -1.52 16.34 -18.83
CA ASN A 12 -1.89 17.76 -18.81
C ASN A 12 -3.15 18.07 -17.97
N GLY A 13 -3.44 17.26 -16.96
CA GLY A 13 -4.50 17.54 -15.99
C GLY A 13 -4.16 18.72 -15.07
N SER A 14 -5.21 19.36 -14.55
CA SER A 14 -5.07 20.50 -13.64
C SER A 14 -4.43 20.09 -12.30
N LEU A 15 -3.97 21.09 -11.54
CA LEU A 15 -3.50 20.88 -10.16
C LEU A 15 -4.59 20.27 -9.27
N GLU A 16 -5.83 20.72 -9.43
CA GLU A 16 -6.97 20.18 -8.69
C GLU A 16 -7.16 18.67 -8.99
N GLN A 17 -7.09 18.27 -10.24
CA GLN A 17 -7.16 16.87 -10.65
C GLN A 17 -5.96 16.06 -10.12
N GLN A 18 -4.76 16.63 -10.08
CA GLN A 18 -3.58 15.98 -9.50
C GLN A 18 -3.77 15.71 -8.00
N LEU A 19 -4.27 16.70 -7.25
CA LEU A 19 -4.57 16.56 -5.82
C LEU A 19 -5.71 15.57 -5.58
N ALA A 20 -6.74 15.57 -6.43
CA ALA A 20 -7.84 14.60 -6.39
C ALA A 20 -7.32 13.17 -6.56
N ALA A 21 -6.50 12.92 -7.57
CA ALA A 21 -5.91 11.60 -7.81
C ALA A 21 -5.06 11.13 -6.62
N ALA A 22 -4.22 12.01 -6.06
CA ALA A 22 -3.41 11.70 -4.89
C ALA A 22 -4.28 11.36 -3.66
N SER A 23 -5.29 12.17 -3.40
CA SER A 23 -6.22 11.99 -2.29
C SER A 23 -6.93 10.63 -2.36
N VAL A 24 -7.56 10.32 -3.50
CA VAL A 24 -8.29 9.06 -3.66
C VAL A 24 -7.35 7.85 -3.61
N ALA A 25 -6.16 7.95 -4.20
CA ALA A 25 -5.19 6.86 -4.17
C ALA A 25 -4.72 6.52 -2.75
N LEU A 26 -4.56 7.53 -1.88
CA LEU A 26 -4.23 7.32 -0.47
C LEU A 26 -5.42 6.76 0.33
N GLN A 27 -6.64 7.26 0.11
CA GLN A 27 -7.85 6.74 0.75
C GLN A 27 -7.99 5.23 0.54
N ASN A 28 -7.70 4.73 -0.65
CA ASN A 28 -7.83 3.32 -1.00
C ASN A 28 -6.79 2.40 -0.33
N SER A 29 -5.77 2.96 0.32
CA SER A 29 -4.69 2.21 0.96
C SER A 29 -4.64 2.35 2.48
N PHE A 30 -5.69 2.89 3.10
CA PHE A 30 -5.79 3.01 4.55
C PHE A 30 -5.74 1.64 5.24
N GLY A 31 -4.98 1.54 6.31
CA GLY A 31 -4.93 0.34 7.14
C GLY A 31 -4.23 -0.85 6.49
N MET A 32 -3.47 -0.66 5.44
CA MET A 32 -2.71 -1.75 4.80
C MET A 32 -1.64 -2.27 5.75
N THR A 33 -1.77 -3.54 6.14
CA THR A 33 -0.85 -4.21 7.04
C THR A 33 0.49 -4.52 6.39
N CYS A 34 1.55 -4.63 7.20
CA CYS A 34 2.86 -5.08 6.76
C CYS A 34 3.22 -6.40 7.47
N ASP A 35 3.01 -7.51 6.77
CA ASP A 35 3.06 -8.87 7.29
C ASP A 35 3.83 -9.83 6.36
N PRO A 36 5.12 -9.54 6.05
CA PRO A 36 5.90 -10.31 5.08
C PRO A 36 6.13 -11.75 5.54
N VAL A 37 5.99 -12.69 4.59
CA VAL A 37 6.27 -14.11 4.81
C VAL A 37 7.78 -14.33 4.84
N ALA A 38 8.29 -14.97 5.90
CA ALA A 38 9.71 -15.21 6.11
C ALA A 38 10.59 -13.94 5.95
N ASN A 39 10.05 -12.79 6.32
CA ASN A 39 10.69 -11.47 6.17
C ASN A 39 11.10 -11.14 4.72
N ARG A 40 10.39 -11.68 3.73
CA ARG A 40 10.62 -11.48 2.29
C ARG A 40 9.49 -10.71 1.63
N VAL A 41 9.82 -9.98 0.57
CA VAL A 41 8.87 -9.09 -0.12
C VAL A 41 8.02 -9.82 -1.17
N GLU A 42 8.36 -11.05 -1.55
CA GLU A 42 7.63 -11.82 -2.55
C GLU A 42 6.18 -12.11 -2.13
N ALA A 43 5.94 -12.27 -0.82
CA ALA A 43 4.60 -12.50 -0.30
C ALA A 43 4.40 -11.80 1.05
N PRO A 44 3.40 -10.93 1.19
CA PRO A 44 2.45 -10.45 0.18
C PRO A 44 2.86 -9.13 -0.48
N CYS A 45 4.05 -8.57 -0.15
CA CYS A 45 4.41 -7.19 -0.49
C CYS A 45 4.43 -6.93 -2.00
N LEU A 46 4.91 -7.88 -2.82
CA LEU A 46 4.87 -7.74 -4.28
C LEU A 46 3.44 -7.52 -4.79
N GLY A 47 2.48 -8.32 -4.32
CA GLY A 47 1.07 -8.15 -4.68
C GLY A 47 0.49 -6.81 -4.22
N LYS A 48 0.87 -6.35 -3.03
CA LYS A 48 0.48 -5.02 -2.52
C LYS A 48 1.05 -3.89 -3.38
N ASN A 49 2.27 -4.03 -3.89
CA ASN A 49 2.87 -3.05 -4.81
C ASN A 49 2.16 -3.03 -6.17
N VAL A 50 1.79 -4.20 -6.71
CA VAL A 50 0.97 -4.29 -7.92
C VAL A 50 -0.39 -3.64 -7.71
N LEU A 51 -1.04 -3.89 -6.57
CA LEU A 51 -2.29 -3.22 -6.19
C LEU A 51 -2.11 -1.70 -6.14
N ALA A 52 -1.05 -1.21 -5.50
CA ALA A 52 -0.78 0.22 -5.40
C ALA A 52 -0.54 0.89 -6.76
N GLY A 53 0.17 0.21 -7.67
CA GLY A 53 0.38 0.69 -9.04
C GLY A 53 -0.93 0.77 -9.84
N SER A 54 -1.73 -0.29 -9.78
CA SER A 54 -3.05 -0.33 -10.44
C SER A 54 -4.01 0.72 -9.87
N ASN A 55 -4.02 0.88 -8.55
CA ASN A 55 -4.79 1.91 -7.86
C ASN A 55 -4.39 3.32 -8.31
N ALA A 56 -3.08 3.60 -8.43
CA ALA A 56 -2.60 4.90 -8.89
C ALA A 56 -3.11 5.23 -10.29
N LEU A 57 -3.05 4.28 -11.22
CA LEU A 57 -3.57 4.45 -12.58
C LEU A 57 -5.09 4.67 -12.59
N ALA A 58 -5.83 3.87 -11.85
CA ALA A 58 -7.29 4.00 -11.75
C ALA A 58 -7.69 5.38 -11.18
N CYS A 59 -7.02 5.84 -10.12
CA CYS A 59 -7.28 7.14 -9.51
C CYS A 59 -6.91 8.31 -10.42
N ALA A 60 -5.84 8.19 -11.21
CA ALA A 60 -5.49 9.19 -12.22
C ALA A 60 -6.59 9.31 -13.29
N ASN A 61 -7.09 8.18 -13.79
CA ASN A 61 -8.19 8.16 -14.76
C ASN A 61 -9.49 8.73 -14.18
N MET A 62 -9.83 8.41 -12.93
CA MET A 62 -10.98 8.99 -12.23
C MET A 62 -10.87 10.52 -12.15
N ALA A 63 -9.71 11.02 -11.74
CA ALA A 63 -9.49 12.47 -11.63
C ALA A 63 -9.55 13.18 -12.98
N LEU A 64 -8.97 12.59 -14.03
CA LEU A 64 -9.07 13.12 -15.41
C LEU A 64 -10.51 13.09 -15.97
N ALA A 65 -11.35 12.20 -15.45
CA ALA A 65 -12.79 12.18 -15.73
C ALA A 65 -13.62 13.09 -14.80
N ASP A 66 -12.97 14.06 -14.16
CA ASP A 66 -13.58 15.04 -13.24
C ASP A 66 -14.26 14.43 -12.00
N TYR A 67 -13.81 13.24 -11.57
CA TYR A 67 -14.24 12.70 -10.29
C TYR A 67 -13.78 13.63 -9.15
N LYS A 68 -14.74 14.13 -8.40
CA LYS A 68 -14.46 15.05 -7.29
C LYS A 68 -14.07 14.27 -6.03
N HIS A 69 -12.86 14.52 -5.56
CA HIS A 69 -12.46 14.07 -4.23
C HIS A 69 -13.19 14.92 -3.17
N LEU A 70 -13.94 14.26 -2.30
CA LEU A 70 -14.71 14.97 -1.25
C LEU A 70 -13.84 15.36 -0.06
N ILE A 71 -12.72 14.67 0.13
CA ILE A 71 -11.80 14.87 1.25
C ILE A 71 -10.50 15.47 0.71
N PRO A 72 -10.08 16.65 1.18
CA PRO A 72 -8.79 17.26 0.83
C PRO A 72 -7.62 16.34 1.15
N LEU A 73 -6.56 16.43 0.35
CA LEU A 73 -5.37 15.58 0.49
C LEU A 73 -4.74 15.66 1.89
N ASP A 74 -4.69 16.84 2.49
CA ASP A 74 -4.09 17.04 3.82
C ASP A 74 -4.89 16.31 4.92
N GLU A 75 -6.22 16.31 4.82
CA GLU A 75 -7.09 15.57 5.75
C GLU A 75 -6.92 14.07 5.57
N VAL A 76 -6.75 13.60 4.33
CA VAL A 76 -6.47 12.19 4.03
C VAL A 76 -5.13 11.75 4.63
N ILE A 77 -4.09 12.57 4.49
CA ILE A 77 -2.77 12.30 5.09
C ILE A 77 -2.87 12.26 6.62
N TYR A 78 -3.58 13.20 7.21
CA TYR A 78 -3.82 13.21 8.65
C TYR A 78 -4.55 11.94 9.11
N ALA A 79 -5.65 11.60 8.46
CA ALA A 79 -6.44 10.39 8.78
C ALA A 79 -5.61 9.10 8.61
N MET A 80 -4.80 9.02 7.56
CA MET A 80 -3.88 7.89 7.34
C MET A 80 -2.88 7.75 8.49
N ASN A 81 -2.33 8.85 9.00
CA ASN A 81 -1.42 8.84 10.13
C ASN A 81 -2.11 8.36 11.42
N GLU A 82 -3.35 8.78 11.66
CA GLU A 82 -4.10 8.33 12.83
C GLU A 82 -4.45 6.83 12.73
N VAL A 83 -4.86 6.35 11.56
CA VAL A 83 -5.07 4.92 11.31
C VAL A 83 -3.78 4.13 11.52
N ALA A 84 -2.65 4.64 11.03
CA ALA A 84 -1.35 3.98 11.20
C ALA A 84 -0.96 3.83 12.68
N LYS A 85 -1.24 4.83 13.52
CA LYS A 85 -1.04 4.76 14.98
C LYS A 85 -1.95 3.76 15.68
N ALA A 86 -3.14 3.52 15.13
CA ALA A 86 -4.14 2.61 15.67
C ALA A 86 -3.93 1.14 15.25
N ILE A 87 -3.12 0.88 14.23
CA ILE A 87 -2.82 -0.48 13.80
C ILE A 87 -2.02 -1.20 14.89
N PRO A 88 -2.42 -2.43 15.30
CA PRO A 88 -1.65 -3.23 16.25
C PRO A 88 -0.19 -3.40 15.80
N HIS A 89 0.73 -3.28 16.75
CA HIS A 89 2.18 -3.35 16.49
C HIS A 89 2.58 -4.65 15.76
N GLU A 90 1.90 -5.75 16.04
CA GLU A 90 2.12 -7.06 15.40
C GLU A 90 1.91 -7.04 13.88
N LEU A 91 1.13 -6.07 13.37
CA LEU A 91 0.83 -5.89 11.95
C LEU A 91 1.73 -4.86 11.25
N CYS A 92 2.74 -4.35 11.97
CA CYS A 92 3.66 -3.31 11.50
C CYS A 92 5.05 -3.86 11.17
N CYS A 93 5.16 -4.82 10.24
CA CYS A 93 6.42 -5.41 9.79
C CYS A 93 7.24 -6.12 10.89
N THR A 94 6.56 -6.74 11.85
CA THR A 94 7.19 -7.41 12.99
C THR A 94 7.32 -8.92 12.85
N ALA A 95 6.75 -9.50 11.81
CA ALA A 95 6.58 -10.94 11.62
C ALA A 95 5.83 -11.65 12.78
N LYS A 96 5.06 -10.88 13.58
CA LYS A 96 4.33 -11.36 14.75
C LYS A 96 2.81 -11.45 14.54
N GLY A 97 2.33 -11.05 13.36
CA GLY A 97 0.89 -11.05 13.05
C GLY A 97 0.62 -11.21 11.56
N GLY A 98 -0.66 -11.23 11.21
CA GLY A 98 -1.11 -11.34 9.81
C GLY A 98 -0.66 -12.63 9.12
N LEU A 99 -0.26 -12.55 7.88
CA LEU A 99 0.20 -13.69 7.08
C LEU A 99 1.48 -14.31 7.62
N SER A 100 2.34 -13.53 8.29
CA SER A 100 3.62 -14.00 8.82
C SER A 100 3.51 -15.14 9.82
N ILE A 101 2.38 -15.27 10.52
CA ILE A 101 2.16 -16.29 11.55
C ILE A 101 1.34 -17.48 11.07
N THR A 102 0.92 -17.52 9.82
CA THR A 102 0.15 -18.64 9.26
C THR A 102 1.00 -19.91 9.22
N PRO A 103 0.38 -21.11 9.32
CA PRO A 103 1.11 -22.38 9.26
C PRO A 103 1.99 -22.50 8.01
N SER A 104 1.49 -22.09 6.86
CA SER A 104 2.25 -22.08 5.59
C SER A 104 3.46 -21.17 5.64
N SER A 105 3.30 -19.93 6.17
CA SER A 105 4.40 -18.99 6.35
C SER A 105 5.50 -19.57 7.22
N LYS A 106 5.13 -20.18 8.35
CA LYS A 106 6.09 -20.83 9.27
C LYS A 106 6.75 -22.08 8.66
N ALA A 107 6.08 -22.79 7.77
CA ALA A 107 6.70 -23.90 7.02
C ALA A 107 7.76 -23.37 6.03
N ILE A 108 7.45 -22.32 5.28
CA ILE A 108 8.39 -21.66 4.35
C ILE A 108 9.62 -21.14 5.12
N GLU A 109 9.40 -20.48 6.26
CA GLU A 109 10.48 -19.95 7.10
C GLU A 109 11.46 -21.06 7.53
N ARG A 110 10.93 -22.22 7.99
CA ARG A 110 11.75 -23.37 8.35
C ARG A 110 12.51 -23.97 7.16
N GLN A 111 11.86 -24.05 5.99
CA GLN A 111 12.49 -24.55 4.77
C GLN A 111 13.67 -23.65 4.36
N LEU A 112 13.49 -22.34 4.33
CA LEU A 112 14.54 -21.39 3.99
C LEU A 112 15.72 -21.47 4.98
N ALA A 113 15.44 -21.51 6.28
CA ALA A 113 16.48 -21.66 7.29
C ALA A 113 17.29 -22.98 7.16
N SER A 114 16.69 -24.05 6.64
CA SER A 114 17.40 -25.30 6.37
C SER A 114 18.33 -25.21 5.16
N ILE A 115 17.95 -24.45 4.14
CA ILE A 115 18.79 -24.22 2.95
C ILE A 115 20.02 -23.37 3.32
N GLU A 116 19.83 -22.31 4.10
CA GLU A 116 20.91 -21.43 4.53
C GLU A 116 21.96 -22.13 5.40
N LYS A 117 21.56 -23.15 6.17
CA LYS A 117 22.50 -23.97 7.00
C LYS A 117 23.32 -24.97 6.18
N ASN A 118 22.87 -25.29 4.99
CA ASN A 118 23.53 -26.30 4.11
C ASN A 118 24.31 -25.65 2.94
N ALA A 119 24.29 -24.32 2.84
CA ALA A 119 25.03 -23.53 1.86
C ALA A 119 26.34 -23.00 2.44
#